data_a707c8f5142fcb121b8ba1a3602cb418
#
_entry.id   a707c8f5142fcb121b8ba1a3602cb418
#
_cell.length_a   1.000
_cell.length_b   1.000
_cell.length_c   1.000
_cell.angle_alpha   90.00
_cell.angle_beta   90.00
_cell.angle_gamma   90.00
#
_symmetry.space_group_name_H-M   'P 1'
#
loop_
_entity.id
_entity.type
_entity.pdbx_description
1 polymer ?
#
loop_
_entity_poly.entity_id
_entity_poly.type
_entity_poly.pdbx_seq_one_letter_code
_entity_poly.pdbx_strand_id
1 'polypeptide(L)' 'MKKTSILLAVLYVIYLFIIFNIFYHDKKILVIFASIGLAIFAATIKRIKNSDHE' A
#
# COMPACT_ATOMS: atom_id res chain seq x y z
N MET A 1 16.24 3.54 0.40
CA MET A 1 16.55 3.01 -0.92
C MET A 1 15.44 3.24 -1.91
N LYS A 2 15.81 3.74 -3.06
CA LYS A 2 14.81 4.05 -4.07
C LYS A 2 14.17 2.79 -4.64
N LYS A 3 14.96 1.75 -4.81
CA LYS A 3 14.43 0.49 -5.33
C LYS A 3 13.37 -0.10 -4.42
N THR A 4 13.60 -0.02 -3.11
CA THR A 4 12.65 -0.54 -2.16
C THR A 4 11.34 0.25 -2.21
N SER A 5 11.44 1.57 -2.33
CA SER A 5 10.26 2.41 -2.42
C SER A 5 9.44 2.09 -3.66
N ILE A 6 10.13 1.92 -4.79
CA ILE A 6 9.44 1.59 -6.03
C ILE A 6 8.77 0.23 -5.92
N LEU A 7 9.48 -0.73 -5.34
CA LEU A 7 8.93 -2.06 -5.16
C LEU A 7 7.68 -2.04 -4.29
N LEU A 8 7.72 -1.26 -3.20
CA LEU A 8 6.57 -1.13 -2.33
C LEU A 8 5.39 -0.50 -3.06
N ALA A 9 5.66 0.51 -3.87
CA ALA A 9 4.61 1.16 -4.63
C ALA A 9 3.96 0.18 -5.59
N VAL A 10 4.75 -0.61 -6.27
CA VAL A 10 4.24 -1.62 -7.20
C VAL A 10 3.38 -2.63 -6.46
N LEU A 11 3.87 -3.10 -5.31
CA LEU A 11 3.12 -4.06 -4.51
C LEU A 11 1.79 -3.46 -4.05
N TYR A 12 1.79 -2.20 -3.67
CA TYR A 12 0.57 -1.55 -3.24
C TYR A 12 -0.44 -1.46 -4.38
N VAL A 13 0.03 -1.12 -5.57
CA VAL A 13 -0.85 -1.04 -6.74
C VAL A 13 -1.47 -2.40 -7.04
N ILE A 14 -0.66 -3.45 -6.98
CA ILE A 14 -1.14 -4.81 -7.20
C ILE A 14 -2.17 -5.17 -6.12
N TYR A 15 -1.89 -4.81 -4.88
CA TYR A 15 -2.79 -5.05 -3.76
C TYR A 15 -4.15 -4.40 -4.01
N LEU A 16 -4.15 -3.13 -4.40
CA LEU A 16 -5.38 -2.41 -4.69
C LEU A 16 -6.14 -3.06 -5.85
N PHE A 17 -5.41 -3.48 -6.85
CA PHE A 17 -6.01 -4.10 -8.01
C PHE A 17 -6.72 -5.40 -7.64
N ILE A 18 -6.07 -6.20 -6.83
CA ILE A 18 -6.64 -7.47 -6.38
C ILE A 18 -7.88 -7.20 -5.52
N ILE A 19 -7.79 -6.27 -4.59
CA ILE A 19 -8.93 -5.94 -3.73
C ILE A 19 -10.09 -5.44 -4.55
N PHE A 20 -9.82 -4.60 -5.53
CA PHE A 20 -10.85 -4.06 -6.39
C PHE A 20 -11.59 -5.17 -7.15
N ASN A 21 -10.85 -6.16 -7.60
CA ASN A 21 -11.45 -7.29 -8.32
C ASN A 21 -12.28 -8.18 -7.41
N ILE A 22 -11.80 -8.42 -6.20
CA ILE A 22 -12.49 -9.30 -5.27
C ILE A 22 -13.71 -8.62 -4.67
N PHE A 23 -13.56 -7.39 -4.20
CA PHE A 23 -14.63 -6.66 -3.55
C PHE A 23 -15.29 -5.66 -4.47
N TYR A 24 -15.40 -6.03 -5.71
CA TYR A 24 -15.97 -5.16 -6.72
C TYR A 24 -17.37 -4.67 -6.35
N HIS A 25 -18.16 -5.57 -5.78
CA HIS A 25 -19.55 -5.24 -5.45
C HIS A 25 -19.70 -4.45 -4.16
N ASP A 26 -18.76 -4.59 -3.24
CA ASP A 26 -18.85 -3.94 -1.94
C ASP A 26 -17.91 -2.75 -1.84
N LYS A 27 -18.43 -1.60 -2.19
CA LYS A 27 -17.62 -0.39 -2.14
C LYS A 27 -17.20 -0.03 -0.72
N LYS A 28 -18.04 -0.30 0.26
CA LYS A 28 -17.71 -0.01 1.64
C LYS A 28 -16.47 -0.77 2.09
N ILE A 29 -16.46 -2.07 1.82
CA ILE A 29 -15.33 -2.91 2.18
C ILE A 29 -14.09 -2.48 1.41
N LEU A 30 -14.28 -2.14 0.15
CA LEU A 30 -13.17 -1.68 -0.68
C LEU A 30 -12.51 -0.44 -0.08
N VAL A 31 -13.31 0.53 0.33
CA VAL A 31 -12.80 1.75 0.93
C VAL A 31 -12.06 1.47 2.22
N ILE A 32 -12.62 0.59 3.05
CA ILE A 32 -12.01 0.24 4.33
C ILE A 32 -10.64 -0.40 4.11
N PHE A 33 -10.57 -1.38 3.23
CA PHE A 33 -9.31 -2.05 2.95
C PHE A 33 -8.30 -1.11 2.31
N ALA A 34 -8.76 -0.24 1.44
CA ALA A 34 -7.86 0.73 0.81
C ALA A 34 -7.27 1.67 1.87
N SER A 35 -8.09 2.11 2.81
CA SER A 35 -7.63 2.99 3.88
C SER A 35 -6.60 2.30 4.75
N ILE A 36 -6.88 1.06 5.13
CA ILE A 36 -5.95 0.28 5.96
C ILE A 36 -4.64 0.08 5.21
N GLY A 37 -4.74 -0.28 3.94
CA GLY A 37 -3.55 -0.47 3.12
C GLY A 37 -2.72 0.79 3.01
N LEU A 38 -3.38 1.93 2.84
CA LEU A 38 -2.69 3.20 2.74
C LEU A 38 -1.95 3.53 4.04
N ALA A 39 -2.59 3.28 5.17
CA ALA A 39 -1.96 3.52 6.46
C ALA A 39 -0.72 2.65 6.63
N ILE A 40 -0.83 1.37 6.30
CA ILE A 40 0.30 0.45 6.40
C ILE A 40 1.41 0.87 5.44
N PHE A 41 1.04 1.25 4.24
CA PHE A 41 2.01 1.67 3.23
C PHE A 41 2.78 2.90 3.70
N ALA A 42 2.07 3.88 4.21
CA ALA A 42 2.68 5.11 4.71
C ALA A 42 3.62 4.83 5.87
N ALA A 43 3.19 3.97 6.79
CA ALA A 43 4.02 3.60 7.93
C ALA A 43 5.28 2.89 7.49
N THR A 44 5.16 2.01 6.51
CA THR A 44 6.31 1.28 6.00
C THR A 44 7.32 2.21 5.34
N ILE A 45 6.82 3.14 4.53
CA ILE A 45 7.70 4.10 3.86
C ILE A 45 8.42 4.95 4.88
N LYS A 46 7.70 5.37 5.92
CA LYS A 46 8.31 6.18 6.97
C LYS A 46 9.42 5.43 7.67
N ARG A 47 9.22 4.15 7.93
CA ARG A 47 10.23 3.31 8.54
C ARG A 47 11.48 3.20 7.68
N ILE A 48 11.28 2.94 6.41
CA ILE A 48 12.38 2.80 5.48
C ILE A 48 13.17 4.10 5.41
N LYS A 49 12.47 5.21 5.39
CA LYS A 49 13.11 6.50 5.31
C LYS A 49 13.97 6.75 6.54
N ASN A 50 13.48 6.40 7.71
CA ASN A 50 14.24 6.60 8.95
C ASN A 50 15.46 5.68 9.00
N SER A 51 15.30 4.45 8.56
CA SER A 51 16.40 3.49 8.58
C SER A 51 17.46 3.81 7.55
N ASP A 52 17.07 4.43 6.47
CA ASP A 52 17.93 4.65 5.33
C ASP A 52 18.46 6.07 5.26
N HIS A 53 18.43 6.78 6.35
CA HIS A 53 18.82 8.19 6.34
C HIS A 53 20.32 8.39 6.18
N GLU A 54 21.11 7.40 6.51
CA GLU A 54 22.52 7.55 6.30
C GLU A 54 22.84 7.40 4.80
#